data_7ef30db8ba3e05bbbdf767794db245b1
#
_entry.id   7ef30db8ba3e05bbbdf767794db245b1
#
_cell.length_a   1.000
_cell.length_b   1.000
_cell.length_c   1.000
_cell.angle_alpha   90.00
_cell.angle_beta   90.00
_cell.angle_gamma   90.00
#
_symmetry.space_group_name_H-M   'P 1'
#
loop_
_entity.id
_entity.type
_entity.pdbx_description
1 polymer ?
#
loop_
_entity_poly.entity_id
_entity_poly.type
_entity_poly.pdbx_seq_one_letter_code
_entity_poly.pdbx_strand_id
1 'polypeptide(L)'
;AELRPVLDPLLAQGRRVLLLARCKGELPDPPARLDPDTLEFLALLPLQNRIRESAPETFAYFARQGVDVKVISGDDPRAVSHVAAQAGIRGADQWVDAAALKNDRELEKAAAHCTVFGRVTPEQKRKLVHALQKQGHTVAMTGDGVNDVLALKDADCGIAMASGAQAASQVAQLVLLDSDFGALPHVVAEGRRVINNIQRSASLFLVKNIFSVLLSVVSLVLPLTYPFLPLQLSLLSAATIGTPAFFLALEPNHERVHGRFISNVLRAALPGGITDFLLVFLAQGFCFAFDLSSDCLGTISTIVVLTVGLMVLWGVCRP
;
A
#
# COMPACT_ATOMS: atom_id res chain seq x y z
N ALA A 1 -28.45 33.30 -21.55
CA ALA A 1 -29.71 32.83 -20.93
C ALA A 1 -30.39 31.72 -21.74
N GLU A 2 -30.44 31.86 -23.08
CA GLU A 2 -31.15 30.91 -23.96
C GLU A 2 -30.55 29.51 -24.06
N LEU A 3 -29.26 29.34 -23.78
CA LEU A 3 -28.56 28.06 -23.87
C LEU A 3 -28.65 27.21 -22.59
N ARG A 4 -29.06 27.81 -21.46
CA ARG A 4 -29.14 27.08 -20.16
C ARG A 4 -30.03 25.85 -20.21
N PRO A 5 -31.22 25.86 -20.81
CA PRO A 5 -32.10 24.68 -20.85
C PRO A 5 -31.48 23.46 -21.57
N VAL A 6 -30.54 23.72 -22.52
CA VAL A 6 -29.83 22.65 -23.23
C VAL A 6 -28.53 22.29 -22.53
N LEU A 7 -27.90 23.25 -21.88
CA LEU A 7 -26.60 23.06 -21.20
C LEU A 7 -26.73 22.30 -19.87
N ASP A 8 -27.73 22.66 -19.06
CA ASP A 8 -27.93 22.10 -17.73
C ASP A 8 -28.14 20.57 -17.74
N PRO A 9 -28.94 19.98 -18.64
CA PRO A 9 -29.08 18.53 -18.75
C PRO A 9 -27.78 17.83 -19.17
N LEU A 10 -26.99 18.46 -20.07
CA LEU A 10 -25.71 17.90 -20.51
C LEU A 10 -24.67 17.91 -19.39
N LEU A 11 -24.59 19.00 -18.62
CA LEU A 11 -23.73 19.11 -17.44
C LEU A 11 -24.16 18.14 -16.34
N ALA A 12 -25.47 17.96 -16.12
CA ALA A 12 -25.99 16.99 -15.16
C ALA A 12 -25.66 15.54 -15.52
N GLN A 13 -25.45 15.25 -16.82
CA GLN A 13 -24.96 13.94 -17.31
C GLN A 13 -23.43 13.78 -17.19
N GLY A 14 -22.72 14.72 -16.56
CA GLY A 14 -21.26 14.66 -16.40
C GLY A 14 -20.48 14.94 -17.69
N ARG A 15 -21.12 15.54 -18.69
CA ARG A 15 -20.46 15.90 -19.95
C ARG A 15 -19.75 17.24 -19.82
N ARG A 16 -18.54 17.31 -20.36
CA ARG A 16 -17.85 18.58 -20.57
C ARG A 16 -18.40 19.22 -21.85
N VAL A 17 -18.90 20.44 -21.77
CA VAL A 17 -19.50 21.10 -22.93
C VAL A 17 -18.63 22.26 -23.37
N LEU A 18 -18.19 22.22 -24.62
CA LEU A 18 -17.50 23.33 -25.27
C LEU A 18 -18.50 24.10 -26.14
N LEU A 19 -18.40 25.43 -26.10
CA LEU A 19 -19.16 26.30 -26.95
C LEU A 19 -18.30 26.67 -28.18
N LEU A 20 -18.79 26.40 -29.36
CA LEU A 20 -18.19 26.86 -30.60
C LEU A 20 -18.94 28.12 -31.08
N ALA A 21 -18.21 29.20 -31.24
CA ALA A 21 -18.75 30.46 -31.76
C ALA A 21 -17.82 31.05 -32.83
N ARG A 22 -18.41 31.80 -33.77
CA ARG A 22 -17.68 32.58 -34.77
C ARG A 22 -17.60 34.02 -34.28
N CYS A 23 -16.42 34.63 -34.35
CA CYS A 23 -16.26 36.07 -34.13
C CYS A 23 -16.55 36.85 -35.43
N LYS A 24 -17.44 37.85 -35.37
CA LYS A 24 -17.69 38.76 -36.46
C LYS A 24 -16.67 39.91 -36.42
N GLY A 25 -15.49 39.69 -36.96
CA GLY A 25 -14.39 40.63 -36.98
C GLY A 25 -13.04 40.01 -36.67
N GLU A 26 -11.99 40.83 -36.55
CA GLU A 26 -10.67 40.35 -36.13
C GLU A 26 -10.68 39.97 -34.64
N LEU A 27 -10.08 38.83 -34.33
CA LEU A 27 -9.85 38.41 -32.93
C LEU A 27 -8.85 39.36 -32.27
N PRO A 28 -9.17 40.00 -31.14
CA PRO A 28 -8.22 40.84 -30.44
C PRO A 28 -7.06 39.98 -29.89
N ASP A 29 -5.83 40.47 -30.02
CA ASP A 29 -4.62 39.85 -29.50
C ASP A 29 -4.05 40.70 -28.35
N PRO A 30 -3.94 40.20 -27.12
CA PRO A 30 -4.44 38.92 -26.57
C PRO A 30 -5.98 38.95 -26.48
N PRO A 31 -6.64 37.78 -26.32
CA PRO A 31 -8.10 37.71 -26.24
C PRO A 31 -8.59 38.39 -24.95
N ALA A 32 -8.50 39.71 -24.92
CA ALA A 32 -9.21 40.56 -23.99
C ALA A 32 -10.70 40.25 -24.17
N ARG A 33 -11.50 40.32 -23.10
CA ARG A 33 -12.91 39.99 -23.01
C ARG A 33 -13.63 40.13 -24.38
N LEU A 34 -13.88 38.96 -25.01
CA LEU A 34 -14.69 38.90 -26.21
C LEU A 34 -16.04 39.48 -25.88
N ASP A 35 -16.44 40.46 -26.67
CA ASP A 35 -17.77 41.06 -26.54
C ASP A 35 -18.81 40.03 -26.99
N PRO A 36 -19.75 39.63 -26.12
CA PRO A 36 -20.78 38.65 -26.47
C PRO A 36 -21.56 38.99 -27.74
N ASP A 37 -21.74 40.25 -28.04
CA ASP A 37 -22.50 40.74 -29.20
C ASP A 37 -21.74 40.54 -30.53
N THR A 38 -20.44 40.31 -30.47
CA THR A 38 -19.61 39.99 -31.66
C THR A 38 -19.54 38.50 -31.94
N LEU A 39 -20.11 37.65 -31.07
CA LEU A 39 -20.06 36.20 -31.19
C LEU A 39 -21.35 35.64 -31.81
N GLU A 40 -21.17 34.92 -32.90
CA GLU A 40 -22.22 34.09 -33.49
C GLU A 40 -22.11 32.67 -32.99
N PHE A 41 -23.11 32.21 -32.21
CA PHE A 41 -23.16 30.86 -31.75
C PHE A 41 -23.29 29.87 -32.92
N LEU A 42 -22.44 28.85 -32.96
CA LEU A 42 -22.47 27.80 -33.98
C LEU A 42 -22.92 26.46 -33.45
N ALA A 43 -22.33 25.98 -32.35
CA ALA A 43 -22.64 24.68 -31.82
C ALA A 43 -22.22 24.52 -30.35
N LEU A 44 -22.87 23.55 -29.65
CA LEU A 44 -22.42 22.96 -28.42
C LEU A 44 -21.76 21.61 -28.74
N LEU A 45 -20.56 21.41 -28.22
CA LEU A 45 -19.80 20.16 -28.37
C LEU A 45 -19.77 19.44 -27.03
N PRO A 46 -20.69 18.49 -26.76
CA PRO A 46 -20.65 17.70 -25.54
C PRO A 46 -19.54 16.63 -25.64
N LEU A 47 -18.58 16.71 -24.76
CA LEU A 47 -17.49 15.74 -24.64
C LEU A 47 -17.78 14.83 -23.46
N GLN A 48 -17.59 13.53 -23.65
CA GLN A 48 -17.72 12.53 -22.60
C GLN A 48 -16.47 11.66 -22.58
N ASN A 49 -15.85 11.54 -21.41
CA ASN A 49 -14.75 10.60 -21.23
C ASN A 49 -15.31 9.18 -21.15
N ARG A 50 -14.72 8.26 -21.90
CA ARG A 50 -15.04 6.84 -21.79
C ARG A 50 -14.41 6.29 -20.53
N ILE A 51 -15.21 5.68 -19.68
CA ILE A 51 -14.71 4.95 -18.51
C ILE A 51 -14.02 3.68 -18.99
N ARG A 52 -12.86 3.38 -18.43
CA ARG A 52 -12.13 2.14 -18.73
C ARG A 52 -12.96 0.93 -18.26
N GLU A 53 -12.95 -0.14 -19.04
CA GLU A 53 -13.71 -1.36 -18.75
C GLU A 53 -13.28 -2.02 -17.43
N SER A 54 -11.98 -1.89 -17.07
CA SER A 54 -11.41 -2.42 -15.82
C SER A 54 -11.82 -1.62 -14.57
N ALA A 55 -12.32 -0.39 -14.71
CA ALA A 55 -12.52 0.50 -13.57
C ALA A 55 -13.55 -0.03 -12.54
N PRO A 56 -14.76 -0.49 -12.95
CA PRO A 56 -15.74 -0.98 -11.98
C PRO A 56 -15.24 -2.18 -11.18
N GLU A 57 -14.53 -3.11 -11.82
CA GLU A 57 -13.98 -4.29 -11.17
C GLU A 57 -12.88 -3.90 -10.17
N THR A 58 -12.01 -2.97 -10.56
CA THR A 58 -10.92 -2.47 -9.70
C THR A 58 -11.47 -1.77 -8.45
N PHE A 59 -12.48 -0.89 -8.59
CA PHE A 59 -13.09 -0.24 -7.43
C PHE A 59 -13.88 -1.22 -6.55
N ALA A 60 -14.55 -2.21 -7.15
CA ALA A 60 -15.19 -3.28 -6.40
C ALA A 60 -14.16 -4.12 -5.62
N TYR A 61 -12.99 -4.38 -6.18
CA TYR A 61 -11.89 -5.03 -5.47
C TYR A 61 -11.48 -4.23 -4.24
N PHE A 62 -11.19 -2.92 -4.38
CA PHE A 62 -10.79 -2.08 -3.26
C PHE A 62 -11.87 -2.00 -2.18
N ALA A 63 -13.14 -1.89 -2.56
CA ALA A 63 -14.24 -1.90 -1.62
C ALA A 63 -14.34 -3.21 -0.81
N ARG A 64 -14.07 -4.38 -1.45
CA ARG A 64 -13.99 -5.68 -0.74
C ARG A 64 -12.78 -5.75 0.20
N GLN A 65 -11.70 -5.01 -0.11
CA GLN A 65 -10.52 -4.92 0.75
C GLN A 65 -10.68 -3.94 1.93
N GLY A 66 -11.83 -3.25 2.03
CA GLY A 66 -12.07 -2.23 3.06
C GLY A 66 -11.28 -0.95 2.83
N VAL A 67 -10.99 -0.63 1.56
CA VAL A 67 -10.35 0.63 1.15
C VAL A 67 -11.44 1.61 0.74
N ASP A 68 -11.45 2.77 1.38
CA ASP A 68 -12.31 3.89 1.01
C ASP A 68 -11.66 4.70 -0.10
N VAL A 69 -12.34 4.79 -1.24
CA VAL A 69 -11.87 5.55 -2.39
C VAL A 69 -12.42 6.96 -2.33
N LYS A 70 -11.54 7.96 -2.43
CA LYS A 70 -11.88 9.38 -2.54
C LYS A 70 -11.49 9.89 -3.93
N VAL A 71 -12.36 10.62 -4.59
CA VAL A 71 -12.11 11.21 -5.92
C VAL A 71 -11.85 12.70 -5.75
N ILE A 72 -10.69 13.15 -6.20
CA ILE A 72 -10.24 14.54 -6.05
C ILE A 72 -9.95 15.10 -7.45
N SER A 73 -10.73 16.08 -7.89
CA SER A 73 -10.61 16.67 -9.23
C SER A 73 -10.65 18.20 -9.20
N GLY A 74 -10.04 18.82 -10.19
CA GLY A 74 -10.20 20.25 -10.48
C GLY A 74 -11.50 20.60 -11.21
N ASP A 75 -12.22 19.59 -11.71
CA ASP A 75 -13.45 19.77 -12.49
C ASP A 75 -14.68 20.01 -11.60
N ASP A 76 -15.82 20.32 -12.24
CA ASP A 76 -17.10 20.52 -11.54
C ASP A 76 -17.50 19.27 -10.74
N PRO A 77 -17.85 19.42 -9.43
CA PRO A 77 -18.12 18.29 -8.54
C PRO A 77 -19.28 17.40 -9.01
N ARG A 78 -20.27 17.94 -9.69
CA ARG A 78 -21.43 17.18 -10.21
C ARG A 78 -21.00 16.26 -11.36
N ALA A 79 -20.17 16.79 -12.27
CA ALA A 79 -19.61 16.00 -13.35
C ALA A 79 -18.71 14.87 -12.84
N VAL A 80 -17.85 15.17 -11.87
CA VAL A 80 -16.97 14.19 -11.22
C VAL A 80 -17.79 13.12 -10.48
N SER A 81 -18.82 13.52 -9.74
CA SER A 81 -19.75 12.60 -9.04
C SER A 81 -20.43 11.63 -10.01
N HIS A 82 -20.91 12.14 -11.15
CA HIS A 82 -21.55 11.31 -12.18
C HIS A 82 -20.56 10.27 -12.76
N VAL A 83 -19.37 10.71 -13.11
CA VAL A 83 -18.30 9.80 -13.61
C VAL A 83 -17.90 8.77 -12.56
N ALA A 84 -17.75 9.19 -11.30
CA ALA A 84 -17.43 8.29 -10.19
C ALA A 84 -18.51 7.23 -9.96
N ALA A 85 -19.80 7.62 -10.06
CA ALA A 85 -20.93 6.70 -9.97
C ALA A 85 -20.93 5.67 -11.13
N GLN A 86 -20.68 6.12 -12.36
CA GLN A 86 -20.55 5.22 -13.51
C GLN A 86 -19.36 4.27 -13.38
N ALA A 87 -18.27 4.69 -12.74
CA ALA A 87 -17.12 3.85 -12.44
C ALA A 87 -17.36 2.87 -11.27
N GLY A 88 -18.53 2.91 -10.62
CA GLY A 88 -18.87 2.02 -9.52
C GLY A 88 -18.31 2.40 -8.16
N ILE A 89 -17.89 3.65 -7.98
CA ILE A 89 -17.36 4.14 -6.69
C ILE A 89 -18.52 4.34 -5.71
N ARG A 90 -18.44 3.71 -4.54
CA ARG A 90 -19.45 3.82 -3.48
C ARG A 90 -19.48 5.23 -2.89
N GLY A 91 -20.66 5.77 -2.63
CA GLY A 91 -20.80 7.11 -2.05
C GLY A 91 -20.46 8.24 -3.03
N ALA A 92 -20.46 7.99 -4.34
CA ALA A 92 -20.18 9.00 -5.36
C ALA A 92 -21.18 10.18 -5.33
N ASP A 93 -22.38 9.99 -4.76
CA ASP A 93 -23.39 11.01 -4.49
C ASP A 93 -23.02 11.99 -3.36
N GLN A 94 -22.05 11.60 -2.50
CA GLN A 94 -21.53 12.43 -1.42
C GLN A 94 -20.39 13.31 -1.96
N TRP A 95 -20.76 14.36 -2.65
CA TRP A 95 -19.80 15.29 -3.26
C TRP A 95 -19.79 16.64 -2.57
N VAL A 96 -18.69 17.35 -2.70
CA VAL A 96 -18.49 18.72 -2.21
C VAL A 96 -17.74 19.58 -3.23
N ASP A 97 -18.13 20.86 -3.32
CA ASP A 97 -17.38 21.88 -4.04
C ASP A 97 -16.30 22.45 -3.13
N ALA A 98 -15.04 22.11 -3.40
CA ALA A 98 -13.92 22.56 -2.58
C ALA A 98 -13.67 24.07 -2.66
N ALA A 99 -14.15 24.73 -3.73
CA ALA A 99 -14.09 26.18 -3.83
C ALA A 99 -15.05 26.91 -2.86
N ALA A 100 -16.08 26.23 -2.37
CA ALA A 100 -17.02 26.76 -1.38
C ALA A 100 -16.54 26.61 0.07
N LEU A 101 -15.51 25.76 0.31
CA LEU A 101 -14.97 25.53 1.65
C LEU A 101 -14.10 26.72 2.10
N LYS A 102 -14.47 27.36 3.21
CA LYS A 102 -13.86 28.62 3.67
C LYS A 102 -12.60 28.42 4.50
N ASN A 103 -12.44 27.28 5.14
CA ASN A 103 -11.34 27.03 6.07
C ASN A 103 -10.96 25.55 6.14
N ASP A 104 -9.79 25.27 6.73
CA ASP A 104 -9.23 23.93 6.85
C ASP A 104 -10.12 23.00 7.71
N ARG A 105 -10.87 23.52 8.67
CA ARG A 105 -11.80 22.70 9.49
C ARG A 105 -12.98 22.17 8.67
N GLU A 106 -13.50 22.96 7.75
CA GLU A 106 -14.54 22.52 6.83
C GLU A 106 -14.00 21.44 5.88
N LEU A 107 -12.76 21.61 5.40
CA LEU A 107 -12.07 20.62 4.58
C LEU A 107 -11.84 19.30 5.33
N GLU A 108 -11.40 19.34 6.59
CA GLU A 108 -11.23 18.16 7.44
C GLU A 108 -12.55 17.41 7.69
N LYS A 109 -13.65 18.15 7.92
CA LYS A 109 -14.99 17.54 8.04
C LYS A 109 -15.46 16.93 6.72
N ALA A 110 -15.26 17.63 5.61
CA ALA A 110 -15.60 17.10 4.29
C ALA A 110 -14.79 15.85 3.96
N ALA A 111 -13.51 15.78 4.34
CA ALA A 111 -12.65 14.60 4.14
C ALA A 111 -13.23 13.35 4.80
N ALA A 112 -13.89 13.47 5.96
CA ALA A 112 -14.52 12.37 6.68
C ALA A 112 -15.81 11.86 6.00
N HIS A 113 -16.62 12.77 5.43
CA HIS A 113 -17.99 12.45 5.03
C HIS A 113 -18.18 12.39 3.51
N CYS A 114 -17.39 13.14 2.72
CA CYS A 114 -17.55 13.20 1.28
C CYS A 114 -16.63 12.20 0.58
N THR A 115 -17.12 11.66 -0.53
CA THR A 115 -16.35 10.77 -1.40
C THR A 115 -15.76 11.51 -2.60
N VAL A 116 -16.45 12.53 -3.10
CA VAL A 116 -16.05 13.27 -4.30
C VAL A 116 -15.81 14.73 -3.96
N PHE A 117 -14.66 15.24 -4.41
CA PHE A 117 -14.21 16.61 -4.23
C PHE A 117 -13.99 17.24 -5.61
N GLY A 118 -14.76 18.25 -5.95
CA GLY A 118 -14.62 19.01 -7.19
C GLY A 118 -14.01 20.38 -6.96
N ARG A 119 -13.47 21.00 -8.01
CA ARG A 119 -12.80 22.32 -8.03
C ARG A 119 -11.69 22.45 -7.00
N VAL A 120 -10.96 21.35 -6.78
CA VAL A 120 -9.89 21.26 -5.78
C VAL A 120 -8.62 21.91 -6.31
N THR A 121 -8.02 22.81 -5.55
CA THR A 121 -6.70 23.38 -5.85
C THR A 121 -5.57 22.41 -5.45
N PRO A 122 -4.36 22.54 -6.01
CA PRO A 122 -3.22 21.72 -5.63
C PRO A 122 -2.91 21.75 -4.12
N GLU A 123 -3.06 22.91 -3.50
CA GLU A 123 -2.86 23.06 -2.05
C GLU A 123 -3.95 22.30 -1.25
N GLN A 124 -5.19 22.38 -1.69
CA GLN A 124 -6.29 21.64 -1.06
C GLN A 124 -6.14 20.12 -1.22
N LYS A 125 -5.58 19.61 -2.35
CA LYS A 125 -5.26 18.18 -2.51
C LYS A 125 -4.30 17.71 -1.41
N ARG A 126 -3.24 18.48 -1.17
CA ARG A 126 -2.29 18.22 -0.09
C ARG A 126 -2.96 18.22 1.29
N LYS A 127 -3.78 19.23 1.56
CA LYS A 127 -4.52 19.35 2.84
C LYS A 127 -5.49 18.20 3.07
N LEU A 128 -6.14 17.69 2.02
CA LEU A 128 -7.01 16.51 2.10
C LEU A 128 -6.24 15.25 2.50
N VAL A 129 -5.04 15.03 1.93
CA VAL A 129 -4.17 13.93 2.34
C VAL A 129 -3.85 14.03 3.83
N HIS A 130 -3.38 15.19 4.29
CA HIS A 130 -3.08 15.40 5.72
C HIS A 130 -4.30 15.27 6.62
N ALA A 131 -5.49 15.72 6.17
CA ALA A 131 -6.73 15.58 6.93
C ALA A 131 -7.09 14.11 7.17
N LEU A 132 -6.95 13.26 6.13
CA LEU A 132 -7.18 11.82 6.24
C LEU A 132 -6.14 11.14 7.14
N GLN A 133 -4.86 11.51 7.02
CA GLN A 133 -3.78 11.00 7.88
C GLN A 133 -4.01 11.36 9.36
N LYS A 134 -4.43 12.60 9.67
CA LYS A 134 -4.80 13.03 11.02
C LYS A 134 -5.96 12.22 11.62
N GLN A 135 -6.87 11.74 10.77
CA GLN A 135 -7.98 10.86 11.18
C GLN A 135 -7.54 9.41 11.41
N GLY A 136 -6.24 9.10 11.25
CA GLY A 136 -5.67 7.77 11.47
C GLY A 136 -5.71 6.85 10.26
N HIS A 137 -6.02 7.37 9.07
CA HIS A 137 -6.00 6.61 7.83
C HIS A 137 -4.59 6.55 7.23
N THR A 138 -4.25 5.40 6.63
CA THR A 138 -3.11 5.28 5.73
C THR A 138 -3.58 5.67 4.33
N VAL A 139 -2.95 6.68 3.74
CA VAL A 139 -3.41 7.31 2.50
C VAL A 139 -2.52 6.95 1.33
N ALA A 140 -3.09 6.29 0.32
CA ALA A 140 -2.48 6.17 -1.00
C ALA A 140 -3.04 7.27 -1.90
N MET A 141 -2.18 8.04 -2.56
CA MET A 141 -2.57 9.09 -3.51
C MET A 141 -2.14 8.70 -4.91
N THR A 142 -3.09 8.71 -5.85
CA THR A 142 -2.79 8.49 -7.27
C THR A 142 -2.96 9.79 -8.03
N GLY A 143 -1.98 10.14 -8.87
CA GLY A 143 -2.00 11.35 -9.67
C GLY A 143 -1.08 11.25 -10.88
N ASP A 144 -1.36 12.07 -11.90
CA ASP A 144 -0.61 12.11 -13.16
C ASP A 144 -0.09 13.52 -13.50
N GLY A 145 -0.58 14.54 -12.80
CA GLY A 145 -0.28 15.94 -13.08
C GLY A 145 0.79 16.56 -12.21
N VAL A 146 1.36 17.67 -12.67
CA VAL A 146 2.26 18.53 -11.86
C VAL A 146 1.56 19.03 -10.59
N ASN A 147 0.25 19.25 -10.69
CA ASN A 147 -0.59 19.72 -9.58
C ASN A 147 -0.75 18.69 -8.45
N ASP A 148 -0.39 17.43 -8.68
CA ASP A 148 -0.50 16.33 -7.71
C ASP A 148 0.80 16.07 -6.94
N VAL A 149 1.92 16.65 -7.38
CA VAL A 149 3.28 16.41 -6.86
C VAL A 149 3.35 16.54 -5.33
N LEU A 150 2.78 17.60 -4.78
CA LEU A 150 2.81 17.83 -3.33
C LEU A 150 1.95 16.81 -2.57
N ALA A 151 0.78 16.48 -3.08
CA ALA A 151 -0.11 15.48 -2.49
C ALA A 151 0.48 14.07 -2.60
N LEU A 152 1.10 13.72 -3.73
CA LEU A 152 1.82 12.45 -3.94
C LEU A 152 2.98 12.29 -2.95
N LYS A 153 3.75 13.36 -2.73
CA LYS A 153 4.90 13.34 -1.81
C LYS A 153 4.48 13.18 -0.35
N ASP A 154 3.37 13.80 0.05
CA ASP A 154 2.91 13.82 1.44
C ASP A 154 2.05 12.60 1.79
N ALA A 155 1.56 11.84 0.80
CA ALA A 155 0.84 10.60 1.01
C ALA A 155 1.76 9.49 1.56
N ASP A 156 1.19 8.53 2.29
CA ASP A 156 1.94 7.34 2.77
C ASP A 156 2.39 6.45 1.60
N CYS A 157 1.64 6.49 0.49
CA CYS A 157 2.02 5.86 -0.77
C CYS A 157 1.57 6.72 -1.95
N GLY A 158 2.50 7.42 -2.59
CA GLY A 158 2.27 8.15 -3.84
C GLY A 158 2.40 7.21 -5.04
N ILE A 159 1.40 7.24 -5.92
CA ILE A 159 1.33 6.39 -7.12
C ILE A 159 1.22 7.31 -8.34
N ALA A 160 2.20 7.27 -9.23
CA ALA A 160 2.20 8.05 -10.46
C ALA A 160 1.90 7.19 -11.69
N MET A 161 1.35 7.82 -12.71
CA MET A 161 1.18 7.24 -14.04
C MET A 161 2.40 7.56 -14.90
N ALA A 162 2.97 6.59 -15.61
CA ALA A 162 4.14 6.84 -16.47
C ALA A 162 3.85 7.81 -17.61
N SER A 163 2.60 7.85 -18.10
CA SER A 163 2.14 8.82 -19.12
C SER A 163 1.93 10.23 -18.57
N GLY A 164 2.02 10.41 -17.26
CA GLY A 164 1.82 11.69 -16.58
C GLY A 164 3.07 12.57 -16.57
N ALA A 165 3.05 13.59 -15.73
CA ALA A 165 4.18 14.51 -15.58
C ALA A 165 5.40 13.80 -14.95
N GLN A 166 6.59 14.04 -15.52
CA GLN A 166 7.85 13.46 -15.00
C GLN A 166 8.08 13.82 -13.52
N ALA A 167 7.70 15.05 -13.12
CA ALA A 167 7.80 15.50 -11.75
C ALA A 167 6.97 14.63 -10.77
N ALA A 168 5.78 14.14 -11.20
CA ALA A 168 4.96 13.23 -10.41
C ALA A 168 5.65 11.88 -10.24
N SER A 169 6.22 11.33 -11.32
CA SER A 169 6.97 10.06 -11.29
C SER A 169 8.23 10.13 -10.41
N GLN A 170 8.87 11.28 -10.30
CA GLN A 170 10.08 11.45 -9.48
C GLN A 170 9.80 11.48 -7.97
N VAL A 171 8.60 11.86 -7.55
CA VAL A 171 8.24 11.95 -6.11
C VAL A 171 7.42 10.74 -5.64
N ALA A 172 6.84 9.98 -6.54
CA ALA A 172 6.00 8.84 -6.22
C ALA A 172 6.85 7.63 -5.75
N GLN A 173 6.30 6.85 -4.82
CA GLN A 173 6.89 5.59 -4.38
C GLN A 173 6.64 4.45 -5.38
N LEU A 174 5.57 4.57 -6.17
CA LEU A 174 5.19 3.60 -7.19
C LEU A 174 4.87 4.31 -8.50
N VAL A 175 5.33 3.75 -9.64
CA VAL A 175 4.99 4.24 -10.98
C VAL A 175 4.34 3.12 -11.77
N LEU A 176 3.12 3.35 -12.27
CA LEU A 176 2.40 2.42 -13.14
C LEU A 176 2.86 2.64 -14.58
N LEU A 177 3.69 1.72 -15.09
CA LEU A 177 4.32 1.84 -16.41
C LEU A 177 3.30 1.85 -17.55
N ASP A 178 2.27 1.01 -17.47
CA ASP A 178 1.20 0.96 -18.46
C ASP A 178 0.14 2.07 -18.25
N SER A 179 0.34 2.92 -17.23
CA SER A 179 -0.62 3.97 -16.86
C SER A 179 -2.04 3.43 -16.66
N ASP A 180 -2.15 2.19 -16.21
CA ASP A 180 -3.43 1.52 -15.94
C ASP A 180 -3.63 1.31 -14.44
N PHE A 181 -4.62 2.00 -13.89
CA PHE A 181 -5.06 1.83 -12.50
C PHE A 181 -5.54 0.40 -12.20
N GLY A 182 -6.03 -0.31 -13.22
CA GLY A 182 -6.43 -1.72 -13.12
C GLY A 182 -5.31 -2.69 -12.74
N ALA A 183 -4.04 -2.28 -12.83
CA ALA A 183 -2.90 -3.08 -12.38
C ALA A 183 -2.74 -3.11 -10.85
N LEU A 184 -3.33 -2.16 -10.11
CA LEU A 184 -3.16 -2.05 -8.66
C LEU A 184 -3.57 -3.28 -7.84
N PRO A 185 -4.65 -4.03 -8.16
CA PRO A 185 -4.94 -5.28 -7.47
C PRO A 185 -3.78 -6.29 -7.51
N HIS A 186 -3.09 -6.39 -8.64
CA HIS A 186 -1.90 -7.25 -8.79
C HIS A 186 -0.72 -6.73 -7.96
N VAL A 187 -0.50 -5.41 -7.94
CA VAL A 187 0.53 -4.78 -7.10
C VAL A 187 0.29 -5.06 -5.62
N VAL A 188 -0.96 -4.94 -5.17
CA VAL A 188 -1.33 -5.25 -3.76
C VAL A 188 -1.12 -6.73 -3.45
N ALA A 189 -1.51 -7.63 -4.36
CA ALA A 189 -1.30 -9.07 -4.20
C ALA A 189 0.20 -9.41 -4.08
N GLU A 190 1.04 -8.83 -4.94
CA GLU A 190 2.49 -9.03 -4.92
C GLU A 190 3.12 -8.45 -3.64
N GLY A 191 2.71 -7.26 -3.21
CA GLY A 191 3.15 -6.67 -1.95
C GLY A 191 2.82 -7.56 -0.74
N ARG A 192 1.65 -8.17 -0.71
CA ARG A 192 1.26 -9.14 0.33
C ARG A 192 2.14 -10.39 0.29
N ARG A 193 2.38 -10.94 -0.89
CA ARG A 193 3.27 -12.09 -1.08
C ARG A 193 4.65 -11.80 -0.48
N VAL A 194 5.23 -10.66 -0.84
CA VAL A 194 6.56 -10.27 -0.35
C VAL A 194 6.58 -10.12 1.16
N ILE A 195 5.63 -9.39 1.76
CA ILE A 195 5.58 -9.16 3.20
C ILE A 195 5.38 -10.47 3.96
N ASN A 196 4.45 -11.34 3.53
CA ASN A 196 4.19 -12.61 4.17
C ASN A 196 5.41 -13.53 4.12
N ASN A 197 6.07 -13.61 2.97
CA ASN A 197 7.26 -14.46 2.80
C ASN A 197 8.46 -13.94 3.59
N ILE A 198 8.69 -12.62 3.62
CA ILE A 198 9.72 -12.01 4.48
C ILE A 198 9.42 -12.27 5.95
N GLN A 199 8.16 -12.14 6.39
CA GLN A 199 7.76 -12.37 7.78
C GLN A 199 8.03 -13.81 8.21
N ARG A 200 7.70 -14.79 7.36
CA ARG A 200 7.97 -16.22 7.59
C ARG A 200 9.48 -16.48 7.68
N SER A 201 10.25 -16.02 6.72
CA SER A 201 11.70 -16.19 6.71
C SER A 201 12.36 -15.50 7.90
N ALA A 202 11.96 -14.28 8.25
CA ALA A 202 12.45 -13.56 9.42
C ALA A 202 12.18 -14.31 10.72
N SER A 203 11.06 -14.99 10.83
CA SER A 203 10.73 -15.82 12.01
C SER A 203 11.72 -16.98 12.16
N LEU A 204 12.08 -17.67 11.09
CA LEU A 204 13.07 -18.75 11.11
C LEU A 204 14.47 -18.24 11.54
N PHE A 205 14.90 -17.10 10.98
CA PHE A 205 16.17 -16.48 11.38
C PHE A 205 16.18 -16.08 12.87
N LEU A 206 15.05 -15.56 13.36
CA LEU A 206 14.97 -15.06 14.73
C LEU A 206 14.99 -16.19 15.76
N VAL A 207 14.41 -17.37 15.47
CA VAL A 207 14.52 -18.56 16.33
C VAL A 207 15.99 -18.85 16.65
N LYS A 208 16.84 -18.94 15.61
CA LYS A 208 18.27 -19.20 15.77
C LYS A 208 18.94 -18.12 16.60
N ASN A 209 18.66 -16.85 16.33
CA ASN A 209 19.28 -15.75 17.05
C ASN A 209 18.91 -15.74 18.53
N ILE A 210 17.64 -16.03 18.87
CA ILE A 210 17.16 -16.09 20.25
C ILE A 210 17.91 -17.16 21.04
N PHE A 211 17.92 -18.41 20.58
CA PHE A 211 18.58 -19.47 21.33
C PHE A 211 20.10 -19.24 21.40
N SER A 212 20.71 -18.77 20.33
CA SER A 212 22.16 -18.51 20.30
C SER A 212 22.59 -17.42 21.29
N VAL A 213 21.81 -16.33 21.36
CA VAL A 213 22.05 -15.25 22.33
C VAL A 213 21.87 -15.75 23.76
N LEU A 214 20.78 -16.50 24.04
CA LEU A 214 20.51 -17.04 25.37
C LEU A 214 21.62 -18.02 25.82
N LEU A 215 22.06 -18.94 24.95
CA LEU A 215 23.17 -19.83 25.22
C LEU A 215 24.48 -19.08 25.45
N SER A 216 24.77 -18.07 24.64
CA SER A 216 25.99 -17.27 24.80
C SER A 216 26.02 -16.52 26.13
N VAL A 217 24.88 -15.96 26.56
CA VAL A 217 24.76 -15.28 27.85
C VAL A 217 24.97 -16.28 29.01
N VAL A 218 24.33 -17.45 28.93
CA VAL A 218 24.48 -18.48 29.96
C VAL A 218 25.90 -19.02 30.01
N SER A 219 26.54 -19.27 28.87
CA SER A 219 27.94 -19.74 28.82
C SER A 219 28.94 -18.69 29.33
N LEU A 220 28.59 -17.40 29.29
CA LEU A 220 29.40 -16.32 29.86
C LEU A 220 29.27 -16.25 31.39
N VAL A 221 28.06 -16.47 31.92
CA VAL A 221 27.76 -16.38 33.37
C VAL A 221 28.18 -17.67 34.08
N LEU A 222 27.90 -18.81 33.48
CA LEU A 222 28.30 -20.14 33.99
C LEU A 222 29.51 -20.59 33.15
N PRO A 223 30.55 -21.18 33.75
CA PRO A 223 31.74 -21.67 33.05
C PRO A 223 31.42 -22.92 32.21
N LEU A 224 30.46 -22.80 31.30
CA LEU A 224 29.99 -23.88 30.43
C LEU A 224 30.61 -23.72 29.04
N THR A 225 31.03 -24.83 28.46
CA THR A 225 31.52 -24.88 27.10
C THR A 225 30.36 -24.67 26.11
N TYR A 226 30.55 -23.84 25.10
CA TYR A 226 29.54 -23.63 24.05
C TYR A 226 29.34 -24.95 23.26
N PRO A 227 28.08 -25.46 23.13
CA PRO A 227 27.85 -26.85 22.71
C PRO A 227 27.96 -27.10 21.22
N PHE A 228 28.14 -26.07 20.40
CA PHE A 228 28.15 -26.19 18.95
C PHE A 228 29.49 -25.84 18.32
N LEU A 229 29.91 -26.66 17.34
CA LEU A 229 30.97 -26.32 16.40
C LEU A 229 30.40 -25.45 15.27
N PRO A 230 31.21 -24.57 14.65
CA PRO A 230 30.79 -23.72 13.51
C PRO A 230 30.18 -24.52 12.34
N LEU A 231 30.70 -25.72 12.08
CA LEU A 231 30.17 -26.59 11.02
C LEU A 231 28.73 -27.07 11.33
N GLN A 232 28.44 -27.43 12.59
CA GLN A 232 27.12 -27.85 13.02
C GLN A 232 26.10 -26.71 12.89
N LEU A 233 26.48 -25.49 13.28
CA LEU A 233 25.63 -24.31 13.12
C LEU A 233 25.38 -23.96 11.65
N SER A 234 26.36 -24.20 10.77
CA SER A 234 26.21 -24.02 9.34
C SER A 234 25.22 -25.01 8.74
N LEU A 235 25.32 -26.30 9.13
CA LEU A 235 24.39 -27.34 8.71
C LEU A 235 22.96 -27.04 9.18
N LEU A 236 22.79 -26.69 10.46
CA LEU A 236 21.49 -26.28 11.02
C LEU A 236 20.90 -25.11 10.27
N SER A 237 21.73 -24.08 9.99
CA SER A 237 21.27 -22.90 9.25
C SER A 237 20.87 -23.22 7.81
N ALA A 238 21.59 -24.09 7.13
CA ALA A 238 21.24 -24.51 5.79
C ALA A 238 19.92 -25.30 5.75
N ALA A 239 19.75 -26.24 6.71
CA ALA A 239 18.58 -27.13 6.73
C ALA A 239 17.29 -26.45 7.22
N THR A 240 17.37 -25.57 8.24
CA THR A 240 16.18 -25.01 8.91
C THR A 240 15.86 -23.58 8.49
N ILE A 241 16.80 -22.87 7.85
CA ILE A 241 16.65 -21.46 7.48
C ILE A 241 16.89 -21.24 5.98
N GLY A 242 18.11 -21.48 5.51
CA GLY A 242 18.52 -21.06 4.17
C GLY A 242 17.71 -21.72 3.06
N THR A 243 17.68 -23.04 3.03
CA THR A 243 16.90 -23.79 2.04
C THR A 243 15.40 -23.52 2.16
N PRO A 244 14.77 -23.59 3.36
CA PRO A 244 13.36 -23.26 3.51
C PRO A 244 13.03 -21.82 3.13
N ALA A 245 13.84 -20.82 3.51
CA ALA A 245 13.59 -19.42 3.19
C ALA A 245 13.59 -19.17 1.68
N PHE A 246 14.45 -19.87 0.93
CA PHE A 246 14.46 -19.81 -0.53
C PHE A 246 13.13 -20.30 -1.12
N PHE A 247 12.64 -21.47 -0.70
CA PHE A 247 11.36 -22.00 -1.19
C PHE A 247 10.16 -21.16 -0.72
N LEU A 248 10.15 -20.68 0.51
CA LEU A 248 9.12 -19.76 1.00
C LEU A 248 9.05 -18.45 0.20
N ALA A 249 10.19 -17.95 -0.27
CA ALA A 249 10.22 -16.75 -1.10
C ALA A 249 9.52 -16.92 -2.46
N LEU A 250 9.45 -18.17 -2.97
CA LEU A 250 8.78 -18.50 -4.23
C LEU A 250 7.28 -18.79 -4.05
N GLU A 251 6.82 -19.01 -2.82
CA GLU A 251 5.43 -19.39 -2.54
C GLU A 251 4.47 -18.23 -2.81
N PRO A 252 3.37 -18.43 -3.56
CA PRO A 252 2.33 -17.43 -3.74
C PRO A 252 1.47 -17.33 -2.48
N ASN A 253 1.73 -16.32 -1.65
CA ASN A 253 0.93 -16.04 -0.45
C ASN A 253 0.32 -14.64 -0.55
N HIS A 254 -0.95 -14.58 -0.87
CA HIS A 254 -1.69 -13.33 -1.05
C HIS A 254 -2.63 -13.01 0.13
N GLU A 255 -2.47 -13.70 1.25
CA GLU A 255 -3.28 -13.46 2.44
C GLU A 255 -3.13 -12.03 2.95
N ARG A 256 -4.21 -11.51 3.54
CA ARG A 256 -4.18 -10.17 4.11
C ARG A 256 -3.22 -10.13 5.30
N VAL A 257 -2.25 -9.23 5.24
CA VAL A 257 -1.32 -9.00 6.35
C VAL A 257 -2.08 -8.37 7.53
N HIS A 258 -2.04 -9.01 8.69
CA HIS A 258 -2.67 -8.54 9.92
C HIS A 258 -1.63 -8.19 10.98
N GLY A 259 -1.91 -7.16 11.79
CA GLY A 259 -1.07 -6.77 12.91
C GLY A 259 0.23 -6.07 12.50
N ARG A 260 1.19 -6.04 13.46
CA ARG A 260 2.50 -5.41 13.24
C ARG A 260 3.54 -6.47 12.89
N PHE A 261 4.33 -6.23 11.86
CA PHE A 261 5.36 -7.13 11.35
C PHE A 261 6.25 -7.71 12.47
N ILE A 262 6.87 -6.85 13.29
CA ILE A 262 7.76 -7.28 14.38
C ILE A 262 7.04 -8.14 15.41
N SER A 263 5.81 -7.78 15.79
CA SER A 263 5.03 -8.55 16.75
C SER A 263 4.70 -9.95 16.26
N ASN A 264 4.37 -10.07 14.98
CA ASN A 264 4.07 -11.37 14.36
C ASN A 264 5.32 -12.26 14.30
N VAL A 265 6.45 -11.69 13.87
CA VAL A 265 7.74 -12.40 13.81
C VAL A 265 8.17 -12.87 15.20
N LEU A 266 8.07 -12.01 16.22
CA LEU A 266 8.41 -12.37 17.60
C LEU A 266 7.50 -13.48 18.14
N ARG A 267 6.19 -13.39 17.94
CA ARG A 267 5.24 -14.42 18.40
C ARG A 267 5.52 -15.78 17.78
N ALA A 268 5.92 -15.81 16.50
CA ALA A 268 6.25 -17.04 15.81
C ALA A 268 7.62 -17.60 16.25
N ALA A 269 8.61 -16.74 16.54
CA ALA A 269 9.98 -17.16 16.82
C ALA A 269 10.27 -17.46 18.29
N LEU A 270 9.67 -16.71 19.22
CA LEU A 270 9.96 -16.85 20.66
C LEU A 270 9.75 -18.26 21.20
N PRO A 271 8.63 -18.96 20.93
CA PRO A 271 8.42 -20.31 21.45
C PRO A 271 9.53 -21.27 20.98
N GLY A 272 9.88 -21.24 19.69
CA GLY A 272 10.92 -22.08 19.13
C GLY A 272 12.29 -21.79 19.72
N GLY A 273 12.69 -20.51 19.76
CA GLY A 273 14.00 -20.11 20.29
C GLY A 273 14.18 -20.39 21.78
N ILE A 274 13.13 -20.21 22.58
CA ILE A 274 13.16 -20.56 24.01
C ILE A 274 13.22 -22.09 24.20
N THR A 275 12.46 -22.85 23.43
CA THR A 275 12.45 -24.32 23.47
C THR A 275 13.83 -24.88 23.11
N ASP A 276 14.46 -24.38 22.02
CA ASP A 276 15.82 -24.75 21.64
C ASP A 276 16.82 -24.50 22.78
N PHE A 277 16.75 -23.29 23.36
CA PHE A 277 17.63 -22.94 24.48
C PHE A 277 17.45 -23.87 25.65
N LEU A 278 16.21 -24.12 26.09
CA LEU A 278 15.94 -24.98 27.26
C LEU A 278 16.39 -26.42 27.01
N LEU A 279 16.10 -27.00 25.86
CA LEU A 279 16.48 -28.35 25.53
C LEU A 279 17.99 -28.54 25.42
N VAL A 280 18.70 -27.58 24.80
CA VAL A 280 20.18 -27.62 24.74
C VAL A 280 20.79 -27.46 26.16
N PHE A 281 20.23 -26.57 26.97
CA PHE A 281 20.67 -26.38 28.35
C PHE A 281 20.44 -27.65 29.20
N LEU A 282 19.31 -28.35 29.04
CA LEU A 282 19.05 -29.65 29.66
C LEU A 282 20.01 -30.71 29.14
N ALA A 283 20.33 -30.76 27.85
CA ALA A 283 21.31 -31.68 27.29
C ALA A 283 22.70 -31.45 27.89
N GLN A 284 23.10 -30.18 28.12
CA GLN A 284 24.36 -29.87 28.82
C GLN A 284 24.37 -30.41 30.23
N GLY A 285 23.28 -30.21 31.00
CA GLY A 285 23.13 -30.76 32.35
C GLY A 285 23.18 -32.29 32.36
N PHE A 286 22.55 -32.94 31.42
CA PHE A 286 22.59 -34.40 31.25
C PHE A 286 24.00 -34.90 30.94
N CYS A 287 24.70 -34.29 29.95
CA CYS A 287 26.06 -34.70 29.61
C CYS A 287 27.03 -34.48 30.80
N PHE A 288 26.86 -33.42 31.58
CA PHE A 288 27.63 -33.14 32.76
C PHE A 288 27.36 -34.21 33.85
N ALA A 289 26.10 -34.58 34.12
CA ALA A 289 25.73 -35.54 35.14
C ALA A 289 26.22 -36.98 34.84
N PHE A 290 26.35 -37.34 33.56
CA PHE A 290 26.78 -38.66 33.11
C PHE A 290 28.23 -38.71 32.58
N ASP A 291 29.00 -37.63 32.76
CA ASP A 291 30.39 -37.49 32.33
C ASP A 291 30.61 -37.83 30.82
N LEU A 292 29.69 -37.35 29.98
CA LEU A 292 29.74 -37.59 28.53
C LEU A 292 30.68 -36.63 27.85
N SER A 293 31.24 -37.07 26.72
CA SER A 293 32.16 -36.27 25.93
C SER A 293 31.51 -35.01 25.29
N SER A 294 32.31 -34.00 25.02
CA SER A 294 31.88 -32.78 24.28
C SER A 294 31.29 -33.09 22.90
N ASP A 295 31.79 -34.12 22.22
CA ASP A 295 31.28 -34.57 20.91
C ASP A 295 29.86 -35.15 21.04
N CYS A 296 29.60 -35.86 22.12
CA CYS A 296 28.25 -36.36 22.44
C CYS A 296 27.28 -35.20 22.66
N LEU A 297 27.70 -34.20 23.45
CA LEU A 297 26.88 -32.97 23.68
C LEU A 297 26.60 -32.26 22.37
N GLY A 298 27.61 -32.05 21.52
CA GLY A 298 27.45 -31.38 20.23
C GLY A 298 26.46 -32.12 19.32
N THR A 299 26.53 -33.46 19.31
CA THR A 299 25.63 -34.30 18.51
C THR A 299 24.18 -34.23 19.01
N ILE A 300 23.97 -34.40 20.30
CA ILE A 300 22.64 -34.33 20.94
C ILE A 300 22.01 -32.93 20.69
N SER A 301 22.77 -31.87 20.95
CA SER A 301 22.31 -30.49 20.75
C SER A 301 21.96 -30.21 19.29
N THR A 302 22.72 -30.71 18.33
CA THR A 302 22.44 -30.58 16.91
C THR A 302 21.15 -31.27 16.51
N ILE A 303 20.92 -32.50 16.97
CA ILE A 303 19.68 -33.27 16.67
C ILE A 303 18.47 -32.56 17.27
N VAL A 304 18.58 -32.10 18.51
CA VAL A 304 17.49 -31.38 19.19
C VAL A 304 17.12 -30.10 18.47
N VAL A 305 18.09 -29.25 18.20
CA VAL A 305 17.82 -27.96 17.50
C VAL A 305 17.32 -28.19 16.07
N LEU A 306 17.82 -29.21 15.38
CA LEU A 306 17.31 -29.57 14.06
C LEU A 306 15.82 -29.99 14.15
N THR A 307 15.47 -30.81 15.12
CA THR A 307 14.10 -31.30 15.33
C THR A 307 13.15 -30.15 15.63
N VAL A 308 13.50 -29.28 16.57
CA VAL A 308 12.68 -28.11 16.91
C VAL A 308 12.61 -27.14 15.72
N GLY A 309 13.73 -26.90 15.03
CA GLY A 309 13.76 -26.05 13.84
C GLY A 309 12.82 -26.56 12.72
N LEU A 310 12.77 -27.89 12.50
CA LEU A 310 11.83 -28.49 11.54
C LEU A 310 10.36 -28.39 12.02
N MET A 311 10.11 -28.49 13.34
CA MET A 311 8.76 -28.27 13.89
C MET A 311 8.30 -26.81 13.71
N VAL A 312 9.19 -25.85 13.96
CA VAL A 312 8.91 -24.41 13.70
C VAL A 312 8.65 -24.17 12.21
N LEU A 313 9.49 -24.74 11.34
CA LEU A 313 9.31 -24.67 9.90
C LEU A 313 7.93 -25.21 9.49
N TRP A 314 7.55 -26.38 10.01
CA TRP A 314 6.22 -26.95 9.77
C TRP A 314 5.09 -26.01 10.20
N GLY A 315 5.24 -25.34 11.37
CA GLY A 315 4.27 -24.36 11.84
C GLY A 315 4.18 -23.12 10.97
N VAL A 316 5.32 -22.66 10.43
CA VAL A 316 5.41 -21.47 9.54
C VAL A 316 4.89 -21.77 8.13
N CYS A 317 5.03 -23.00 7.65
CA CYS A 317 4.53 -23.43 6.32
C CYS A 317 3.02 -23.74 6.31
N ARG A 318 2.37 -23.88 7.47
CA ARG A 318 0.91 -24.06 7.51
C ARG A 318 0.21 -22.74 7.19
N PRO A 319 -0.86 -22.78 6.33
CA PRO A 319 -1.70 -21.62 6.04
C PRO A 319 -2.49 -21.19 7.29
#